data_a0cde636c28a6c5b8ef15e4b5d5fd3c6
#
_entry.id   a0cde636c28a6c5b8ef15e4b5d5fd3c6
#
_cell.length_a   1.000
_cell.length_b   1.000
_cell.length_c   1.000
_cell.angle_alpha   90.00
_cell.angle_beta   90.00
_cell.angle_gamma   90.00
#
_symmetry.space_group_name_H-M   'P 1'
#
loop_
_entity.id
_entity.type
_entity.pdbx_description
1 polymer ?
#
loop_
_entity_poly.entity_id
_entity_poly.type
_entity_poly.pdbx_seq_one_letter_code
_entity_poly.pdbx_strand_id
1 'polypeptide(L)'
;MSTLKRMLFVLLILMLGLLSACSPAVPAETPMEEAPVEEAAPVEEAAPVEEAAPVEEEPAMEPVTIQVFYPVAVDAPIAAILQGYIDDFQAEYPYITVEPVFSGGYADVQTAIQTTIDGGGEPPALAVLLATAIYDLINADYIVPLDGYVAGMEGGDAYLEDFLPAFLANSYYDDQLWSIPFQRSAVVMYYNVDMFKEAGLEPPTSWQTWAEAAQALTVKESDTTNWGLHFSSDWPYWLFQPLAIGAGQNILEDDCTVTFDDPAVIEAVQFYIDLSAEYGAMPAGVQASWATDTADLASGATAMIAHSSGSLTGLLDQADFELGVMPYPGKEEGTYASVPGGGNFYMMNGIPAEKQDAAWKFIEFITRPEYVADFSINTGYIANRYSAYDTDAMQAYVADVPQALMTRDALQSAGAELATQNLGQVRGIFHDYIQRAINGEMSAADAMAAAQAEAEAALADYCE
;
A
#
# COMPACT_ATOMS: atom_id res chain seq x y z
N MET A 1 7.39 43.47 -5.88
CA MET A 1 8.35 42.73 -6.75
C MET A 1 9.56 43.61 -6.90
N SER A 2 10.70 43.26 -6.29
CA SER A 2 11.89 44.09 -6.22
C SER A 2 12.64 44.14 -7.55
N THR A 3 13.29 45.23 -7.81
CA THR A 3 14.11 45.56 -8.99
C THR A 3 15.13 44.46 -9.37
N LEU A 4 15.51 43.61 -8.42
CA LEU A 4 16.43 42.47 -8.60
C LEU A 4 15.81 41.34 -9.44
N LYS A 5 14.49 41.10 -9.36
CA LYS A 5 13.81 40.09 -10.20
C LYS A 5 13.63 40.51 -11.67
N ARG A 6 13.62 41.80 -11.93
CA ARG A 6 13.55 42.32 -13.31
C ARG A 6 14.91 42.27 -14.04
N MET A 7 16.03 42.38 -13.34
CA MET A 7 17.36 42.25 -13.93
C MET A 7 17.72 40.79 -14.30
N LEU A 8 17.23 39.80 -13.50
CA LEU A 8 17.48 38.38 -13.80
C LEU A 8 16.71 37.91 -15.03
N PHE A 9 15.53 38.47 -15.33
CA PHE A 9 14.71 38.09 -16.49
C PHE A 9 15.24 38.65 -17.80
N VAL A 10 15.93 39.80 -17.77
CA VAL A 10 16.56 40.42 -18.98
C VAL A 10 17.88 39.73 -19.31
N LEU A 11 18.63 39.20 -18.34
CA LEU A 11 19.86 38.46 -18.61
C LEU A 11 19.62 37.06 -19.20
N LEU A 12 18.46 36.42 -18.92
CA LEU A 12 18.10 35.13 -19.46
C LEU A 12 17.68 35.16 -20.94
N ILE A 13 17.16 36.30 -21.43
CA ILE A 13 16.74 36.50 -22.82
C ILE A 13 17.94 36.85 -23.73
N LEU A 14 19.03 37.36 -23.20
CA LEU A 14 20.24 37.69 -23.96
C LEU A 14 21.21 36.51 -24.16
N MET A 15 21.04 35.39 -23.43
CA MET A 15 21.87 34.20 -23.61
C MET A 15 21.30 33.16 -24.59
N LEU A 16 20.09 33.32 -25.09
CA LEU A 16 19.47 32.41 -26.08
C LEU A 16 19.68 32.84 -27.56
N GLY A 17 20.47 33.86 -27.83
CA GLY A 17 20.65 34.44 -29.18
C GLY A 17 21.95 34.08 -29.91
N LEU A 18 22.83 33.23 -29.39
CA LEU A 18 24.16 32.98 -29.96
C LEU A 18 24.54 31.48 -30.09
N LEU A 19 23.63 30.66 -30.64
CA LEU A 19 23.95 29.29 -31.04
C LEU A 19 23.29 28.94 -32.37
N SER A 20 23.73 29.62 -33.43
CA SER A 20 23.48 29.21 -34.81
C SER A 20 24.71 29.52 -35.62
N ALA A 21 25.53 28.52 -35.89
CA ALA A 21 26.41 28.36 -37.05
C ALA A 21 27.62 27.46 -36.69
N CYS A 22 27.53 26.17 -36.98
CA CYS A 22 28.65 25.34 -37.46
C CYS A 22 28.11 23.95 -37.80
N SER A 23 27.74 23.77 -39.09
CA SER A 23 27.62 22.45 -39.68
C SER A 23 29.00 21.99 -40.15
N PRO A 24 29.47 20.77 -39.84
CA PRO A 24 30.66 20.23 -40.49
C PRO A 24 30.32 19.70 -41.91
N ALA A 25 31.18 20.02 -42.86
CA ALA A 25 31.13 19.59 -44.24
C ALA A 25 31.36 18.08 -44.38
N VAL A 26 30.58 17.47 -45.26
CA VAL A 26 30.73 16.09 -45.73
C VAL A 26 31.98 15.98 -46.61
N PRO A 27 32.88 15.01 -46.42
CA PRO A 27 33.99 14.76 -47.35
C PRO A 27 33.48 14.07 -48.65
N ALA A 28 33.98 14.52 -49.78
CA ALA A 28 33.70 13.98 -51.12
C ALA A 28 34.25 12.56 -51.29
N GLU A 29 33.46 11.68 -51.87
CA GLU A 29 33.84 10.32 -52.26
C GLU A 29 34.87 10.38 -53.41
N THR A 30 35.94 9.63 -53.26
CA THR A 30 36.91 9.30 -54.30
C THR A 30 36.41 8.09 -55.10
N PRO A 31 36.56 8.07 -56.42
CA PRO A 31 36.10 6.95 -57.23
C PRO A 31 36.98 5.71 -57.04
N MET A 32 36.36 4.56 -56.78
CA MET A 32 37.04 3.27 -56.82
C MET A 32 37.24 2.79 -58.25
N GLU A 33 38.45 2.36 -58.48
CA GLU A 33 38.98 1.74 -59.71
C GLU A 33 38.41 0.32 -59.89
N GLU A 34 37.85 0.03 -61.06
CA GLU A 34 37.32 -1.28 -61.45
C GLU A 34 38.42 -2.36 -61.49
N ALA A 35 38.21 -3.45 -60.72
CA ALA A 35 39.02 -4.66 -60.85
C ALA A 35 38.38 -5.64 -61.87
N PRO A 36 39.20 -6.45 -62.58
CA PRO A 36 38.75 -7.22 -63.71
C PRO A 36 37.88 -8.42 -63.34
N VAL A 37 36.85 -8.65 -64.18
CA VAL A 37 35.88 -9.74 -64.09
C VAL A 37 36.58 -11.09 -64.37
N GLU A 38 36.57 -11.99 -63.40
CA GLU A 38 36.97 -13.40 -63.57
C GLU A 38 35.79 -14.24 -64.06
N GLU A 39 36.02 -15.02 -65.11
CA GLU A 39 35.06 -15.81 -65.86
C GLU A 39 34.43 -16.94 -65.02
N ALA A 40 33.11 -16.94 -64.84
CA ALA A 40 32.36 -17.84 -64.03
C ALA A 40 32.28 -19.26 -64.66
N ALA A 41 32.58 -20.28 -63.84
CA ALA A 41 32.34 -21.70 -64.15
C ALA A 41 30.84 -22.04 -64.16
N PRO A 42 30.38 -23.07 -64.89
CA PRO A 42 28.98 -23.36 -65.08
C PRO A 42 28.26 -23.81 -63.82
N VAL A 43 27.09 -23.21 -63.57
CA VAL A 43 26.22 -23.47 -62.45
C VAL A 43 25.59 -24.87 -62.63
N GLU A 44 25.78 -25.75 -61.64
CA GLU A 44 25.11 -27.02 -61.48
C GLU A 44 23.63 -26.75 -61.10
N GLU A 45 22.71 -27.45 -61.79
CA GLU A 45 21.27 -27.30 -61.76
C GLU A 45 20.77 -27.67 -60.33
N ALA A 46 20.29 -26.67 -59.57
CA ALA A 46 19.78 -26.85 -58.21
C ALA A 46 18.46 -27.66 -58.21
N ALA A 47 18.37 -28.65 -57.35
CA ALA A 47 17.14 -29.44 -57.13
C ALA A 47 15.98 -28.53 -56.69
N PRO A 48 14.72 -28.91 -56.96
CA PRO A 48 13.57 -28.08 -56.64
C PRO A 48 13.50 -27.84 -55.12
N VAL A 49 13.41 -26.58 -54.73
CA VAL A 49 13.13 -26.17 -53.34
C VAL A 49 11.71 -26.62 -53.02
N GLU A 50 11.58 -27.53 -52.08
CA GLU A 50 10.29 -27.95 -51.51
C GLU A 50 9.63 -26.70 -50.91
N GLU A 51 8.46 -26.35 -51.43
CA GLU A 51 7.68 -25.18 -50.99
C GLU A 51 7.28 -25.40 -49.52
N ALA A 52 7.89 -24.58 -48.65
CA ALA A 52 7.58 -24.62 -47.21
C ALA A 52 6.08 -24.41 -47.03
N ALA A 53 5.44 -25.30 -46.27
CA ALA A 53 4.03 -25.17 -45.91
C ALA A 53 3.77 -23.78 -45.31
N PRO A 54 2.61 -23.16 -45.57
CA PRO A 54 2.28 -21.85 -44.98
C PRO A 54 2.35 -22.00 -43.44
N VAL A 55 3.14 -21.17 -42.79
CA VAL A 55 3.05 -20.99 -41.36
C VAL A 55 1.63 -20.43 -41.13
N GLU A 56 0.78 -21.19 -40.45
CA GLU A 56 -0.50 -20.68 -39.96
C GLU A 56 -0.14 -19.48 -39.04
N GLU A 57 -0.38 -18.26 -39.51
CA GLU A 57 -0.35 -17.10 -38.65
C GLU A 57 -1.42 -17.33 -37.58
N GLU A 58 -0.99 -17.37 -36.29
CA GLU A 58 -1.94 -17.33 -35.17
C GLU A 58 -2.87 -16.12 -35.38
N PRO A 59 -4.19 -16.28 -35.16
CA PRO A 59 -5.12 -15.18 -35.36
C PRO A 59 -4.67 -14.00 -34.48
N ALA A 60 -4.47 -12.85 -35.11
CA ALA A 60 -4.08 -11.62 -34.42
C ALA A 60 -5.12 -11.33 -33.34
N MET A 61 -4.69 -11.28 -32.08
CA MET A 61 -5.55 -10.95 -30.95
C MET A 61 -6.17 -9.56 -31.17
N GLU A 62 -7.47 -9.41 -30.91
CA GLU A 62 -8.13 -8.11 -31.03
C GLU A 62 -7.60 -7.15 -29.94
N PRO A 63 -7.33 -5.89 -30.27
CA PRO A 63 -6.86 -4.90 -29.28
C PRO A 63 -7.90 -4.67 -28.18
N VAL A 64 -7.45 -4.71 -26.93
CA VAL A 64 -8.27 -4.48 -25.74
C VAL A 64 -7.67 -3.33 -24.92
N THR A 65 -8.51 -2.40 -24.44
CA THR A 65 -8.09 -1.34 -23.52
C THR A 65 -8.81 -1.53 -22.18
N ILE A 66 -8.03 -1.54 -21.09
CA ILE A 66 -8.53 -1.62 -19.73
C ILE A 66 -8.11 -0.40 -18.92
N GLN A 67 -8.96 0.05 -18.00
CA GLN A 67 -8.63 1.07 -17.02
C GLN A 67 -8.35 0.42 -15.67
N VAL A 68 -7.33 0.95 -14.97
CA VAL A 68 -6.94 0.52 -13.62
C VAL A 68 -6.96 1.73 -12.71
N PHE A 69 -7.94 1.78 -11.78
CA PHE A 69 -8.03 2.84 -10.79
C PHE A 69 -7.19 2.49 -9.57
N TYR A 70 -6.37 3.45 -9.10
CA TYR A 70 -5.47 3.20 -7.98
C TYR A 70 -5.32 4.41 -7.06
N PRO A 71 -5.10 4.19 -5.75
CA PRO A 71 -4.79 5.22 -4.78
C PRO A 71 -3.28 5.44 -4.66
N VAL A 72 -2.91 6.60 -4.10
CA VAL A 72 -1.59 6.82 -3.49
C VAL A 72 -1.82 7.14 -2.01
N ALA A 73 -1.40 6.25 -1.12
CA ALA A 73 -1.63 6.31 0.32
C ALA A 73 -0.34 6.35 1.15
N VAL A 74 0.83 6.38 0.50
CA VAL A 74 2.15 6.49 1.12
C VAL A 74 3.00 7.50 0.34
N ASP A 75 4.04 8.04 0.97
CA ASP A 75 4.99 8.95 0.32
C ASP A 75 5.98 8.12 -0.53
N ALA A 76 5.54 7.74 -1.72
CA ALA A 76 6.32 6.99 -2.69
C ALA A 76 5.86 7.31 -4.12
N PRO A 77 6.73 7.17 -5.14
CA PRO A 77 6.40 7.50 -6.53
C PRO A 77 5.56 6.41 -7.22
N ILE A 78 4.45 5.98 -6.59
CA ILE A 78 3.61 4.85 -7.03
C ILE A 78 3.18 4.99 -8.48
N ALA A 79 2.79 6.20 -8.93
CA ALA A 79 2.37 6.43 -10.31
C ALA A 79 3.47 6.11 -11.33
N ALA A 80 4.73 6.48 -11.03
CA ALA A 80 5.86 6.19 -11.91
C ALA A 80 6.23 4.71 -11.90
N ILE A 81 6.16 4.05 -10.74
CA ILE A 81 6.40 2.61 -10.59
C ILE A 81 5.37 1.82 -11.39
N LEU A 82 4.07 2.11 -11.21
CA LEU A 82 2.99 1.46 -11.96
C LEU A 82 3.12 1.69 -13.47
N GLN A 83 3.51 2.88 -13.91
CA GLN A 83 3.74 3.14 -15.35
C GLN A 83 4.85 2.26 -15.90
N GLY A 84 5.95 2.05 -15.15
CA GLY A 84 7.02 1.14 -15.56
C GLY A 84 6.52 -0.30 -15.72
N TYR A 85 5.72 -0.80 -14.77
CA TYR A 85 5.15 -2.15 -14.87
C TYR A 85 4.15 -2.28 -16.03
N ILE A 86 3.37 -1.22 -16.31
CA ILE A 86 2.46 -1.18 -17.47
C ILE A 86 3.24 -1.22 -18.77
N ASP A 87 4.34 -0.49 -18.88
CA ASP A 87 5.19 -0.49 -20.07
C ASP A 87 5.79 -1.89 -20.33
N ASP A 88 6.26 -2.58 -19.27
CA ASP A 88 6.75 -3.96 -19.36
C ASP A 88 5.63 -4.94 -19.73
N PHE A 89 4.44 -4.80 -19.12
CA PHE A 89 3.28 -5.60 -19.44
C PHE A 89 2.85 -5.46 -20.90
N GLN A 90 2.78 -4.23 -21.40
CA GLN A 90 2.40 -3.96 -22.79
C GLN A 90 3.47 -4.41 -23.80
N ALA A 91 4.73 -4.50 -23.39
CA ALA A 91 5.77 -5.12 -24.22
C ALA A 91 5.58 -6.64 -24.37
N GLU A 92 5.08 -7.33 -23.31
CA GLU A 92 4.76 -8.77 -23.33
C GLU A 92 3.39 -9.03 -24.00
N TYR A 93 2.39 -8.14 -23.78
CA TYR A 93 1.03 -8.26 -24.32
C TYR A 93 0.65 -7.05 -25.18
N PRO A 94 1.22 -6.88 -26.38
CA PRO A 94 1.08 -5.65 -27.18
C PRO A 94 -0.35 -5.36 -27.70
N TYR A 95 -1.26 -6.32 -27.55
CA TYR A 95 -2.68 -6.16 -27.88
C TYR A 95 -3.50 -5.62 -26.70
N ILE A 96 -2.94 -5.54 -25.49
CA ILE A 96 -3.61 -4.99 -24.31
C ILE A 96 -3.03 -3.63 -23.98
N THR A 97 -3.89 -2.60 -23.94
CA THR A 97 -3.53 -1.26 -23.44
C THR A 97 -4.07 -1.08 -22.04
N VAL A 98 -3.20 -0.68 -21.10
CA VAL A 98 -3.59 -0.39 -19.70
C VAL A 98 -3.53 1.13 -19.49
N GLU A 99 -4.65 1.71 -19.08
CA GLU A 99 -4.77 3.12 -18.72
C GLU A 99 -4.84 3.27 -17.20
N PRO A 100 -3.74 3.67 -16.52
CA PRO A 100 -3.77 3.90 -15.08
C PRO A 100 -4.49 5.21 -14.75
N VAL A 101 -5.42 5.19 -13.78
CA VAL A 101 -6.16 6.35 -13.33
C VAL A 101 -5.92 6.57 -11.83
N PHE A 102 -5.13 7.58 -11.52
CA PHE A 102 -4.96 8.04 -10.14
C PHE A 102 -6.18 8.83 -9.68
N SER A 103 -6.76 8.46 -8.54
CA SER A 103 -8.00 9.05 -8.01
C SER A 103 -7.88 9.56 -6.57
N GLY A 104 -6.67 9.80 -6.06
CA GLY A 104 -6.47 10.24 -4.68
C GLY A 104 -6.21 9.08 -3.72
N GLY A 105 -6.88 9.07 -2.55
CA GLY A 105 -6.80 7.96 -1.59
C GLY A 105 -7.82 6.85 -1.88
N TYR A 106 -7.88 5.82 -1.03
CA TYR A 106 -8.81 4.68 -1.20
C TYR A 106 -10.29 5.11 -1.28
N ALA A 107 -10.71 6.07 -0.43
CA ALA A 107 -12.08 6.58 -0.45
C ALA A 107 -12.41 7.35 -1.73
N ASP A 108 -11.41 8.03 -2.31
CA ASP A 108 -11.57 8.75 -3.57
C ASP A 108 -11.72 7.78 -4.74
N VAL A 109 -10.95 6.68 -4.76
CA VAL A 109 -11.10 5.59 -5.76
C VAL A 109 -12.50 5.00 -5.68
N GLN A 110 -12.99 4.66 -4.49
CA GLN A 110 -14.34 4.12 -4.30
C GLN A 110 -15.41 5.11 -4.78
N THR A 111 -15.28 6.38 -4.44
CA THR A 111 -16.20 7.45 -4.88
C THR A 111 -16.17 7.62 -6.40
N ALA A 112 -15.00 7.56 -7.03
CA ALA A 112 -14.86 7.66 -8.48
C ALA A 112 -15.58 6.49 -9.20
N ILE A 113 -15.46 5.26 -8.68
CA ILE A 113 -16.16 4.09 -9.21
C ILE A 113 -17.67 4.26 -9.08
N GLN A 114 -18.17 4.58 -7.89
CA GLN A 114 -19.59 4.80 -7.66
C GLN A 114 -20.16 5.89 -8.59
N THR A 115 -19.46 7.01 -8.70
CA THR A 115 -19.85 8.12 -9.59
C THR A 115 -19.91 7.68 -11.05
N THR A 116 -19.00 6.84 -11.49
CA THR A 116 -18.95 6.31 -12.86
C THR A 116 -20.14 5.41 -13.13
N ILE A 117 -20.44 4.47 -12.22
CA ILE A 117 -21.54 3.52 -12.32
C ILE A 117 -22.89 4.25 -12.27
N ASP A 118 -23.09 5.14 -11.30
CA ASP A 118 -24.32 5.91 -11.12
C ASP A 118 -24.59 6.85 -12.30
N GLY A 119 -23.53 7.34 -12.93
CA GLY A 119 -23.60 8.13 -14.16
C GLY A 119 -23.92 7.31 -15.42
N GLY A 120 -24.05 5.99 -15.32
CA GLY A 120 -24.26 5.06 -16.44
C GLY A 120 -23.01 4.87 -17.31
N GLY A 121 -21.82 5.19 -16.79
CA GLY A 121 -20.54 4.91 -17.42
C GLY A 121 -20.10 3.46 -17.24
N GLU A 122 -19.12 3.03 -18.02
CA GLU A 122 -18.46 1.74 -17.85
C GLU A 122 -17.49 1.82 -16.66
N PRO A 123 -17.56 0.90 -15.66
CA PRO A 123 -16.59 0.86 -14.58
C PRO A 123 -15.17 0.54 -15.08
N PRO A 124 -14.10 0.84 -14.30
CA PRO A 124 -12.75 0.40 -14.65
C PRO A 124 -12.70 -1.13 -14.70
N ALA A 125 -11.72 -1.71 -15.37
CA ALA A 125 -11.54 -3.16 -15.35
C ALA A 125 -11.01 -3.66 -14.00
N LEU A 126 -10.10 -2.88 -13.40
CA LEU A 126 -9.54 -3.15 -12.08
C LEU A 126 -9.58 -1.88 -11.21
N ALA A 127 -9.71 -2.11 -9.92
CA ALA A 127 -9.51 -1.07 -8.92
C ALA A 127 -8.68 -1.58 -7.75
N VAL A 128 -7.80 -0.74 -7.22
CA VAL A 128 -7.14 -0.99 -5.95
C VAL A 128 -7.94 -0.29 -4.87
N LEU A 129 -8.59 -1.08 -4.02
CA LEU A 129 -9.43 -0.62 -2.91
C LEU A 129 -8.95 -1.24 -1.60
N LEU A 130 -9.40 -0.72 -0.46
CA LEU A 130 -9.11 -1.35 0.84
C LEU A 130 -9.53 -2.82 0.82
N ALA A 131 -8.66 -3.69 1.36
CA ALA A 131 -8.96 -5.11 1.47
C ALA A 131 -10.23 -5.38 2.30
N THR A 132 -10.54 -4.49 3.23
CA THR A 132 -11.72 -4.55 4.10
C THR A 132 -13.03 -4.10 3.44
N ALA A 133 -12.97 -3.53 2.24
CA ALA A 133 -14.17 -3.07 1.52
C ALA A 133 -14.97 -4.22 0.85
N ILE A 134 -14.48 -5.45 0.96
CA ILE A 134 -15.00 -6.63 0.25
C ILE A 134 -16.52 -6.80 0.40
N TYR A 135 -17.07 -6.68 1.61
CA TYR A 135 -18.51 -6.88 1.88
C TYR A 135 -19.36 -5.83 1.20
N ASP A 136 -18.99 -4.55 1.32
CA ASP A 136 -19.73 -3.45 0.69
C ASP A 136 -19.70 -3.55 -0.85
N LEU A 137 -18.56 -4.01 -1.42
CA LEU A 137 -18.41 -4.19 -2.86
C LEU A 137 -19.24 -5.38 -3.39
N ILE A 138 -19.30 -6.48 -2.64
CA ILE A 138 -20.13 -7.65 -2.97
C ILE A 138 -21.61 -7.27 -2.88
N ASN A 139 -22.03 -6.65 -1.78
CA ASN A 139 -23.42 -6.24 -1.55
C ASN A 139 -23.92 -5.26 -2.62
N ALA A 140 -23.03 -4.42 -3.15
CA ALA A 140 -23.33 -3.49 -4.24
C ALA A 140 -23.29 -4.13 -5.64
N ASP A 141 -22.93 -5.41 -5.76
CA ASP A 141 -22.69 -6.11 -7.03
C ASP A 141 -21.64 -5.41 -7.93
N TYR A 142 -20.60 -4.84 -7.31
CA TYR A 142 -19.57 -4.07 -8.02
C TYR A 142 -18.40 -4.92 -8.50
N ILE A 143 -18.19 -6.11 -7.94
CA ILE A 143 -17.03 -6.95 -8.20
C ILE A 143 -17.44 -8.37 -8.59
N VAL A 144 -16.52 -9.10 -9.22
CA VAL A 144 -16.71 -10.49 -9.61
C VAL A 144 -15.77 -11.42 -8.85
N PRO A 145 -16.18 -12.70 -8.56
CA PRO A 145 -15.30 -13.68 -7.95
C PRO A 145 -14.18 -14.09 -8.92
N LEU A 146 -13.02 -14.41 -8.40
CA LEU A 146 -11.80 -14.71 -9.16
C LEU A 146 -11.48 -16.21 -9.25
N ASP A 147 -12.26 -17.08 -8.58
CA ASP A 147 -12.02 -18.54 -8.54
C ASP A 147 -11.89 -19.16 -9.93
N GLY A 148 -12.74 -18.73 -10.88
CA GLY A 148 -12.70 -19.22 -12.26
C GLY A 148 -11.40 -18.91 -12.99
N TYR A 149 -10.81 -17.77 -12.71
CA TYR A 149 -9.52 -17.35 -13.27
C TYR A 149 -8.37 -18.14 -12.67
N VAL A 150 -8.33 -18.27 -11.34
CA VAL A 150 -7.32 -19.07 -10.65
C VAL A 150 -7.38 -20.54 -11.07
N ALA A 151 -8.59 -21.12 -11.18
CA ALA A 151 -8.76 -22.50 -11.63
C ALA A 151 -8.33 -22.71 -13.09
N GLY A 152 -8.36 -21.67 -13.90
CA GLY A 152 -7.94 -21.70 -15.31
C GLY A 152 -6.44 -21.55 -15.52
N MET A 153 -5.67 -21.09 -14.51
CA MET A 153 -4.24 -20.91 -14.62
C MET A 153 -3.45 -22.18 -14.25
N GLU A 154 -2.30 -22.39 -14.88
CA GLU A 154 -1.38 -23.47 -14.48
C GLU A 154 -0.77 -23.15 -13.11
N GLY A 155 -0.99 -24.04 -12.13
CA GLY A 155 -0.47 -23.86 -10.76
C GLY A 155 -1.26 -22.87 -9.91
N GLY A 156 -2.56 -22.66 -10.16
CA GLY A 156 -3.42 -21.72 -9.43
C GLY A 156 -3.40 -21.89 -7.91
N ASP A 157 -3.42 -23.15 -7.41
CA ASP A 157 -3.32 -23.43 -5.98
C ASP A 157 -1.97 -22.93 -5.43
N ALA A 158 -0.86 -23.24 -6.10
CA ALA A 158 0.48 -22.80 -5.69
C ALA A 158 0.64 -21.27 -5.79
N TYR A 159 -0.04 -20.63 -6.73
CA TYR A 159 -0.08 -19.16 -6.83
C TYR A 159 -0.73 -18.54 -5.58
N LEU A 160 -1.84 -19.08 -5.09
CA LEU A 160 -2.51 -18.59 -3.89
C LEU A 160 -1.74 -18.95 -2.61
N GLU A 161 -1.17 -20.17 -2.53
CA GLU A 161 -0.36 -20.60 -1.38
C GLU A 161 0.90 -19.76 -1.16
N ASP A 162 1.38 -19.07 -2.20
CA ASP A 162 2.55 -18.21 -2.13
C ASP A 162 2.25 -16.83 -1.49
N PHE A 163 0.99 -16.42 -1.40
CA PHE A 163 0.65 -15.19 -0.68
C PHE A 163 0.75 -15.38 0.84
N LEU A 164 1.16 -14.30 1.55
CA LEU A 164 1.16 -14.29 3.00
C LEU A 164 -0.28 -14.45 3.53
N PRO A 165 -0.57 -15.44 4.39
CA PRO A 165 -1.94 -15.76 4.80
C PRO A 165 -2.70 -14.59 5.43
N ALA A 166 -2.02 -13.72 6.19
CA ALA A 166 -2.63 -12.56 6.81
C ALA A 166 -3.18 -11.55 5.77
N PHE A 167 -2.62 -11.53 4.57
CA PHE A 167 -3.08 -10.66 3.48
C PHE A 167 -4.15 -11.34 2.63
N LEU A 168 -4.01 -12.64 2.42
CA LEU A 168 -4.98 -13.39 1.63
C LEU A 168 -6.31 -13.58 2.36
N ALA A 169 -6.31 -13.58 3.70
CA ALA A 169 -7.52 -13.74 4.51
C ALA A 169 -8.63 -12.73 4.16
N ASN A 170 -8.27 -11.48 3.86
CA ASN A 170 -9.21 -10.43 3.44
C ASN A 170 -9.67 -10.55 1.98
N SER A 171 -9.24 -11.57 1.25
CA SER A 171 -9.62 -11.81 -0.15
C SER A 171 -10.81 -12.74 -0.31
N TYR A 172 -11.21 -13.42 0.76
CA TYR A 172 -12.26 -14.43 0.75
C TYR A 172 -13.53 -13.97 1.45
N TYR A 173 -14.67 -14.34 0.87
CA TYR A 173 -15.98 -14.30 1.49
C TYR A 173 -16.84 -15.46 0.94
N ASP A 174 -17.54 -16.17 1.82
CA ASP A 174 -18.38 -17.34 1.51
C ASP A 174 -17.65 -18.40 0.66
N ASP A 175 -16.41 -18.73 1.07
CA ASP A 175 -15.50 -19.66 0.39
C ASP A 175 -15.11 -19.25 -1.05
N GLN A 176 -15.41 -18.02 -1.48
CA GLN A 176 -15.04 -17.48 -2.80
C GLN A 176 -13.92 -16.46 -2.69
N LEU A 177 -13.04 -16.46 -3.70
CA LEU A 177 -11.96 -15.47 -3.84
C LEU A 177 -12.46 -14.24 -4.61
N TRP A 178 -12.41 -13.06 -4.01
CA TRP A 178 -12.93 -11.81 -4.58
C TRP A 178 -11.86 -10.78 -4.93
N SER A 179 -10.63 -10.96 -4.45
CA SER A 179 -9.57 -9.99 -4.68
C SER A 179 -8.19 -10.63 -4.57
N ILE A 180 -7.18 -9.95 -5.10
CA ILE A 180 -5.78 -10.36 -4.98
C ILE A 180 -5.00 -9.28 -4.19
N PRO A 181 -4.22 -9.65 -3.15
CA PRO A 181 -3.42 -8.72 -2.38
C PRO A 181 -2.43 -7.93 -3.25
N PHE A 182 -2.36 -6.60 -3.05
CA PHE A 182 -1.42 -5.74 -3.79
C PHE A 182 -0.67 -4.76 -2.89
N GLN A 183 -1.26 -3.64 -2.51
CA GLN A 183 -0.65 -2.61 -1.65
C GLN A 183 -0.85 -2.96 -0.18
N ARG A 184 -0.08 -3.93 0.35
CA ARG A 184 -0.31 -4.47 1.69
C ARG A 184 0.70 -3.97 2.70
N SER A 185 0.21 -3.70 3.91
CA SER A 185 0.97 -3.18 5.03
C SER A 185 0.53 -3.83 6.35
N ALA A 186 1.21 -3.46 7.43
CA ALA A 186 0.83 -3.80 8.80
C ALA A 186 0.95 -2.56 9.69
N VAL A 187 0.20 -2.53 10.79
CA VAL A 187 0.41 -1.51 11.83
C VAL A 187 1.68 -1.84 12.59
N VAL A 188 2.56 -0.84 12.68
CA VAL A 188 3.83 -0.92 13.39
C VAL A 188 4.08 0.35 14.20
N MET A 189 5.03 0.28 15.13
CA MET A 189 5.62 1.42 15.79
C MET A 189 7.00 1.69 15.18
N TYR A 190 7.23 2.92 14.71
CA TYR A 190 8.56 3.41 14.39
C TYR A 190 9.11 4.20 15.56
N TYR A 191 10.44 4.15 15.76
CA TYR A 191 11.09 4.87 16.84
C TYR A 191 12.52 5.31 16.48
N ASN A 192 12.95 6.41 17.08
CA ASN A 192 14.30 6.92 16.96
C ASN A 192 15.23 6.18 17.92
N VAL A 193 16.03 5.25 17.38
CA VAL A 193 16.95 4.40 18.16
C VAL A 193 18.01 5.23 18.88
N ASP A 194 18.44 6.35 18.29
CA ASP A 194 19.47 7.21 18.91
C ASP A 194 18.93 7.92 20.16
N MET A 195 17.68 8.41 20.13
CA MET A 195 17.01 8.96 21.32
C MET A 195 16.88 7.93 22.44
N PHE A 196 16.54 6.67 22.09
CA PHE A 196 16.49 5.57 23.07
C PHE A 196 17.85 5.31 23.69
N LYS A 197 18.92 5.20 22.88
CA LYS A 197 20.30 5.01 23.36
C LYS A 197 20.77 6.16 24.26
N GLU A 198 20.49 7.41 23.87
CA GLU A 198 20.85 8.60 24.67
C GLU A 198 20.14 8.65 26.01
N ALA A 199 18.88 8.21 26.07
CA ALA A 199 18.12 8.09 27.29
C ALA A 199 18.43 6.82 28.12
N GLY A 200 19.24 5.91 27.58
CA GLY A 200 19.55 4.62 28.23
C GLY A 200 18.35 3.67 28.28
N LEU A 201 17.45 3.76 27.31
CA LEU A 201 16.23 2.95 27.21
C LEU A 201 16.41 1.82 26.19
N GLU A 202 15.75 0.70 26.46
CA GLU A 202 15.55 -0.40 25.52
C GLU A 202 14.20 -0.27 24.83
N PRO A 203 14.00 -0.84 23.60
CA PRO A 203 12.69 -0.90 22.98
C PRO A 203 11.63 -1.52 23.89
N PRO A 204 10.41 -0.99 23.97
CA PRO A 204 9.40 -1.44 24.91
C PRO A 204 8.90 -2.85 24.59
N THR A 205 8.58 -3.63 25.65
CA THR A 205 8.14 -5.03 25.58
C THR A 205 6.77 -5.26 26.21
N SER A 206 6.16 -4.20 26.76
CA SER A 206 4.80 -4.18 27.33
C SER A 206 4.21 -2.78 27.27
N TRP A 207 2.91 -2.65 27.50
CA TRP A 207 2.27 -1.32 27.63
C TRP A 207 2.93 -0.45 28.70
N GLN A 208 3.28 -1.05 29.84
CA GLN A 208 3.95 -0.33 30.92
C GLN A 208 5.28 0.27 30.44
N THR A 209 6.15 -0.56 29.87
CA THR A 209 7.46 -0.09 29.38
C THR A 209 7.34 0.86 28.20
N TRP A 210 6.29 0.73 27.38
CA TRP A 210 5.99 1.67 26.30
C TRP A 210 5.60 3.04 26.83
N ALA A 211 4.65 3.10 27.76
CA ALA A 211 4.24 4.36 28.39
C ALA A 211 5.40 5.05 29.14
N GLU A 212 6.20 4.27 29.89
CA GLU A 212 7.39 4.78 30.61
C GLU A 212 8.45 5.32 29.66
N ALA A 213 8.75 4.62 28.55
CA ALA A 213 9.69 5.11 27.53
C ALA A 213 9.16 6.38 26.86
N ALA A 214 7.88 6.41 26.47
CA ALA A 214 7.28 7.58 25.85
C ALA A 214 7.26 8.79 26.82
N GLN A 215 6.97 8.57 28.10
CA GLN A 215 7.05 9.60 29.12
C GLN A 215 8.49 10.13 29.29
N ALA A 216 9.48 9.24 29.38
CA ALA A 216 10.88 9.59 29.55
C ALA A 216 11.46 10.38 28.36
N LEU A 217 10.99 10.09 27.13
CA LEU A 217 11.40 10.75 25.90
C LEU A 217 10.60 12.02 25.61
N THR A 218 9.56 12.34 26.40
CA THR A 218 8.82 13.59 26.28
C THR A 218 9.58 14.74 26.91
N VAL A 219 9.99 15.73 26.10
CA VAL A 219 10.71 16.92 26.55
C VAL A 219 9.82 18.14 26.42
N LYS A 220 9.48 18.77 27.55
CA LYS A 220 8.68 20.00 27.61
C LYS A 220 9.59 21.20 27.81
N GLU A 221 9.69 22.05 26.80
CA GLU A 221 10.36 23.34 26.86
C GLU A 221 9.32 24.47 27.03
N SER A 222 9.79 25.74 27.16
CA SER A 222 8.89 26.86 27.49
C SER A 222 7.75 27.03 26.46
N ASP A 223 8.01 26.81 25.17
CA ASP A 223 7.09 27.11 24.06
C ASP A 223 6.85 25.90 23.13
N THR A 224 7.58 24.80 23.30
CA THR A 224 7.48 23.60 22.47
C THR A 224 7.50 22.34 23.34
N THR A 225 6.91 21.29 22.84
CA THR A 225 7.00 19.96 23.44
C THR A 225 7.40 18.98 22.34
N ASN A 226 8.53 18.29 22.56
CA ASN A 226 8.87 17.12 21.78
C ASN A 226 8.25 15.92 22.50
N TRP A 227 7.35 15.25 21.82
CA TRP A 227 6.58 14.17 22.42
C TRP A 227 7.30 12.82 22.33
N GLY A 228 7.07 11.98 23.31
CA GLY A 228 7.58 10.61 23.25
C GLY A 228 6.84 9.74 22.25
N LEU A 229 5.57 10.04 21.98
CA LEU A 229 4.73 9.23 21.12
C LEU A 229 3.67 10.06 20.40
N HIS A 230 3.43 9.74 19.12
CA HIS A 230 2.26 10.18 18.37
C HIS A 230 1.47 8.99 17.80
N PHE A 231 0.14 9.16 17.71
CA PHE A 231 -0.77 8.33 16.91
C PHE A 231 -1.44 9.21 15.86
N SER A 232 -1.45 8.80 14.60
CA SER A 232 -2.16 9.56 13.57
C SER A 232 -3.68 9.59 13.80
N SER A 233 -4.31 10.74 13.53
CA SER A 233 -5.77 10.89 13.62
C SER A 233 -6.54 10.38 12.42
N ASP A 234 -5.86 10.06 11.31
CA ASP A 234 -6.53 9.76 10.04
C ASP A 234 -7.15 8.35 10.00
N TRP A 235 -6.58 7.40 10.74
CA TRP A 235 -7.01 6.00 10.78
C TRP A 235 -7.19 5.49 12.22
N PRO A 236 -8.01 6.13 13.07
CA PRO A 236 -8.04 5.85 14.50
C PRO A 236 -8.44 4.40 14.83
N TYR A 237 -9.38 3.77 14.10
CA TYR A 237 -9.75 2.37 14.34
C TYR A 237 -8.57 1.42 14.06
N TRP A 238 -7.88 1.62 12.94
CA TRP A 238 -6.84 0.73 12.47
C TRP A 238 -5.59 0.81 13.36
N LEU A 239 -5.16 2.02 13.73
CA LEU A 239 -4.03 2.24 14.64
C LEU A 239 -4.36 1.86 16.08
N PHE A 240 -5.63 1.93 16.49
CA PHE A 240 -6.07 1.50 17.81
C PHE A 240 -6.16 -0.03 17.93
N GLN A 241 -6.55 -0.73 16.86
CA GLN A 241 -6.89 -2.15 16.88
C GLN A 241 -5.78 -3.04 17.48
N PRO A 242 -4.47 -2.83 17.21
CA PRO A 242 -3.42 -3.59 17.89
C PRO A 242 -3.38 -3.42 19.40
N LEU A 243 -3.84 -2.29 19.95
CA LEU A 243 -3.96 -2.14 21.41
C LEU A 243 -5.00 -3.10 21.96
N ALA A 244 -6.17 -3.18 21.34
CA ALA A 244 -7.22 -4.11 21.74
C ALA A 244 -6.75 -5.58 21.68
N ILE A 245 -6.12 -5.97 20.56
CA ILE A 245 -5.53 -7.32 20.39
C ILE A 245 -4.46 -7.57 21.45
N GLY A 246 -3.59 -6.60 21.72
CA GLY A 246 -2.56 -6.68 22.77
C GLY A 246 -3.12 -6.77 24.19
N ALA A 247 -4.38 -6.36 24.41
CA ALA A 247 -5.11 -6.55 25.66
C ALA A 247 -5.78 -7.93 25.76
N GLY A 248 -5.85 -8.67 24.65
CA GLY A 248 -6.39 -10.03 24.59
C GLY A 248 -7.71 -10.19 23.83
N GLN A 249 -8.30 -9.11 23.28
CA GLN A 249 -9.52 -9.15 22.49
C GLN A 249 -9.41 -8.22 21.27
N ASN A 250 -9.78 -8.71 20.10
CA ASN A 250 -9.93 -7.86 18.91
C ASN A 250 -11.23 -7.02 19.04
N ILE A 251 -11.40 -6.02 18.19
CA ILE A 251 -12.63 -5.21 18.10
C ILE A 251 -13.74 -5.85 17.25
N LEU A 252 -13.46 -7.01 16.67
CA LEU A 252 -14.43 -7.83 15.92
C LEU A 252 -14.18 -9.32 16.18
N GLU A 253 -15.22 -10.14 16.02
CA GLU A 253 -15.13 -11.62 15.97
C GLU A 253 -15.29 -12.12 14.54
N ASP A 254 -16.27 -11.58 13.79
CA ASP A 254 -16.56 -11.91 12.41
C ASP A 254 -17.16 -10.69 11.66
N ASP A 255 -17.62 -10.87 10.42
CA ASP A 255 -18.15 -9.79 9.58
C ASP A 255 -19.48 -9.19 10.08
N CYS A 256 -20.12 -9.83 11.06
CA CYS A 256 -21.39 -9.43 11.64
C CYS A 256 -21.31 -9.15 13.15
N THR A 257 -20.17 -9.39 13.78
CA THR A 257 -20.03 -9.32 15.25
C THR A 257 -18.86 -8.43 15.64
N VAL A 258 -19.16 -7.27 16.19
CA VAL A 258 -18.16 -6.37 16.81
C VAL A 258 -18.16 -6.54 18.33
N THR A 259 -17.03 -6.24 18.97
CA THR A 259 -16.75 -6.47 20.39
C THR A 259 -16.23 -5.20 21.06
N PHE A 260 -16.80 -4.05 20.71
CA PHE A 260 -16.33 -2.75 21.19
C PHE A 260 -16.45 -2.59 22.71
N ASP A 261 -17.47 -3.18 23.33
CA ASP A 261 -17.72 -3.11 24.78
C ASP A 261 -17.07 -4.24 25.60
N ASP A 262 -16.23 -5.08 24.96
CA ASP A 262 -15.46 -6.08 25.70
C ASP A 262 -14.53 -5.39 26.72
N PRO A 263 -14.40 -5.94 27.93
CA PRO A 263 -13.55 -5.36 28.97
C PRO A 263 -12.11 -5.12 28.54
N ALA A 264 -11.51 -5.97 27.68
CA ALA A 264 -10.16 -5.79 27.18
C ALA A 264 -10.07 -4.63 26.18
N VAL A 265 -11.09 -4.44 25.33
CA VAL A 265 -11.19 -3.29 24.41
C VAL A 265 -11.35 -1.99 25.20
N ILE A 266 -12.23 -1.96 26.21
CA ILE A 266 -12.39 -0.80 27.11
C ILE A 266 -11.07 -0.46 27.81
N GLU A 267 -10.33 -1.46 28.29
CA GLU A 267 -9.02 -1.26 28.93
C GLU A 267 -8.01 -0.70 27.93
N ALA A 268 -8.03 -1.15 26.67
CA ALA A 268 -7.18 -0.59 25.62
C ALA A 268 -7.50 0.88 25.32
N VAL A 269 -8.79 1.26 25.28
CA VAL A 269 -9.20 2.67 25.15
C VAL A 269 -8.73 3.49 26.36
N GLN A 270 -8.84 2.95 27.56
CA GLN A 270 -8.35 3.63 28.76
C GLN A 270 -6.84 3.80 28.73
N PHE A 271 -6.08 2.77 28.33
CA PHE A 271 -4.62 2.88 28.17
C PHE A 271 -4.23 3.97 27.15
N TYR A 272 -4.92 4.03 26.01
CA TYR A 272 -4.70 5.09 25.03
C TYR A 272 -4.92 6.50 25.63
N ILE A 273 -5.98 6.67 26.44
CA ILE A 273 -6.26 7.94 27.14
C ILE A 273 -5.14 8.24 28.16
N ASP A 274 -4.70 7.23 28.92
CA ASP A 274 -3.70 7.35 29.98
C ASP A 274 -2.32 7.75 29.43
N LEU A 275 -1.95 7.36 28.21
CA LEU A 275 -0.73 7.81 27.54
C LEU A 275 -0.62 9.35 27.50
N SER A 276 -1.73 10.05 27.37
CA SER A 276 -1.81 11.51 27.46
C SER A 276 -2.09 12.01 28.87
N ALA A 277 -3.13 11.49 29.51
CA ALA A 277 -3.69 12.04 30.75
C ALA A 277 -2.84 11.72 31.99
N GLU A 278 -2.30 10.50 32.09
CA GLU A 278 -1.51 10.04 33.23
C GLU A 278 -0.01 10.18 32.97
N TYR A 279 0.46 9.64 31.83
CA TYR A 279 1.88 9.66 31.50
C TYR A 279 2.35 10.98 30.89
N GLY A 280 1.45 11.73 30.26
CA GLY A 280 1.82 12.97 29.54
C GLY A 280 2.84 12.70 28.43
N ALA A 281 2.75 11.54 27.81
CA ALA A 281 3.66 10.97 26.83
C ALA A 281 3.33 11.38 25.39
N MET A 282 2.08 11.79 25.15
CA MET A 282 1.59 12.25 23.84
C MET A 282 0.66 13.47 24.02
N PRO A 283 0.33 14.21 22.93
CA PRO A 283 -0.65 15.30 22.97
C PRO A 283 -2.02 14.81 23.48
N ALA A 284 -2.78 15.71 24.11
CA ALA A 284 -4.16 15.43 24.47
C ALA A 284 -5.10 15.65 23.29
N GLY A 285 -6.17 14.84 23.21
CA GLY A 285 -7.21 14.96 22.18
C GLY A 285 -6.77 14.42 20.83
N VAL A 286 -7.32 15.00 19.74
CA VAL A 286 -7.02 14.57 18.37
C VAL A 286 -5.56 14.86 18.02
N GLN A 287 -4.89 13.85 17.52
CA GLN A 287 -3.47 13.88 17.19
C GLN A 287 -3.20 14.54 15.81
N ALA A 288 -1.93 14.61 15.43
CA ALA A 288 -1.50 15.06 14.11
C ALA A 288 -2.02 14.17 12.97
N SER A 289 -1.99 14.70 11.75
CA SER A 289 -2.34 13.93 10.56
C SER A 289 -1.22 12.98 10.15
N TRP A 290 -1.54 12.00 9.34
CA TRP A 290 -0.64 10.96 8.82
C TRP A 290 0.71 11.49 8.33
N ALA A 291 0.70 12.48 7.42
CA ALA A 291 1.93 13.06 6.88
C ALA A 291 2.70 13.91 7.91
N THR A 292 2.03 14.45 8.93
CA THR A 292 2.67 15.23 9.99
C THR A 292 3.45 14.31 10.93
N ASP A 293 2.91 13.14 11.28
CA ASP A 293 3.57 12.21 12.20
C ASP A 293 4.90 11.69 11.64
N THR A 294 4.97 11.35 10.35
CA THR A 294 6.22 10.95 9.70
C THR A 294 7.25 12.07 9.68
N ALA A 295 6.83 13.31 9.40
CA ALA A 295 7.71 14.48 9.42
C ALA A 295 8.20 14.82 10.84
N ASP A 296 7.33 14.67 11.85
CA ASP A 296 7.68 14.90 13.26
C ASP A 296 8.71 13.86 13.75
N LEU A 297 8.56 12.58 13.38
CA LEU A 297 9.56 11.57 13.70
C LEU A 297 10.89 11.87 12.98
N ALA A 298 10.85 12.13 11.67
CA ALA A 298 12.05 12.41 10.89
C ALA A 298 12.83 13.64 11.37
N SER A 299 12.12 14.66 11.87
CA SER A 299 12.74 15.87 12.45
C SER A 299 13.14 15.74 13.92
N GLY A 300 12.78 14.65 14.61
CA GLY A 300 13.00 14.47 16.04
C GLY A 300 12.02 15.24 16.92
N ALA A 301 10.90 15.74 16.39
CA ALA A 301 9.84 16.37 17.17
C ALA A 301 9.02 15.34 17.97
N THR A 302 9.04 14.07 17.55
CA THR A 302 8.57 12.94 18.36
C THR A 302 9.58 11.81 18.35
N ALA A 303 9.60 10.99 19.41
CA ALA A 303 10.51 9.86 19.52
C ALA A 303 9.94 8.56 18.93
N MET A 304 8.63 8.41 18.92
CA MET A 304 7.91 7.24 18.39
C MET A 304 6.65 7.68 17.66
N ILE A 305 6.27 6.91 16.64
CA ILE A 305 4.97 7.03 15.97
C ILE A 305 4.31 5.66 15.78
N ALA A 306 3.00 5.64 15.97
CA ALA A 306 2.13 4.54 15.58
C ALA A 306 1.72 4.73 14.11
N HIS A 307 2.13 3.85 13.20
CA HIS A 307 1.98 4.13 11.77
C HIS A 307 1.91 2.84 10.91
N SER A 308 1.77 3.02 9.60
CA SER A 308 1.84 1.93 8.62
C SER A 308 3.28 1.49 8.33
N SER A 309 3.50 0.19 8.18
CA SER A 309 4.74 -0.34 7.62
C SER A 309 5.06 0.22 6.21
N GLY A 310 4.03 0.62 5.45
CA GLY A 310 4.18 1.23 4.15
C GLY A 310 4.89 2.59 4.14
N SER A 311 5.13 3.19 5.31
CA SER A 311 5.92 4.42 5.43
C SER A 311 7.42 4.19 5.60
N LEU A 312 7.88 2.93 5.59
CA LEU A 312 9.28 2.57 5.87
C LEU A 312 10.27 3.29 4.93
N THR A 313 10.07 3.17 3.61
CA THR A 313 10.99 3.78 2.63
C THR A 313 11.03 5.29 2.76
N GLY A 314 9.87 5.95 2.87
CA GLY A 314 9.81 7.40 3.06
C GLY A 314 10.45 7.89 4.36
N LEU A 315 10.35 7.11 5.45
CA LEU A 315 11.01 7.42 6.71
C LEU A 315 12.52 7.21 6.65
N LEU A 316 13.00 6.14 6.00
CA LEU A 316 14.42 5.89 5.79
C LEU A 316 15.08 7.00 4.96
N ASP A 317 14.37 7.52 3.97
CA ASP A 317 14.87 8.61 3.11
C ASP A 317 14.95 9.96 3.85
N GLN A 318 14.13 10.16 4.88
CA GLN A 318 14.01 11.43 5.60
C GLN A 318 14.75 11.46 6.94
N ALA A 319 14.96 10.32 7.59
CA ALA A 319 15.56 10.24 8.92
C ALA A 319 17.09 10.34 8.86
N ASP A 320 17.68 11.26 9.63
CA ASP A 320 19.14 11.38 9.81
C ASP A 320 19.67 10.57 11.02
N PHE A 321 18.87 9.58 11.52
CA PHE A 321 19.16 8.75 12.69
C PHE A 321 18.88 7.28 12.39
N GLU A 322 19.29 6.37 13.26
CA GLU A 322 18.97 4.94 13.15
C GLU A 322 17.48 4.73 13.43
N LEU A 323 16.72 4.33 12.40
CA LEU A 323 15.29 4.06 12.48
C LEU A 323 15.02 2.64 12.99
N GLY A 324 14.30 2.52 14.09
CA GLY A 324 13.76 1.27 14.60
C GLY A 324 12.31 1.06 14.16
N VAL A 325 11.91 -0.19 14.04
CA VAL A 325 10.51 -0.59 13.77
C VAL A 325 10.18 -1.88 14.52
N MET A 326 8.97 -1.97 15.05
CA MET A 326 8.48 -3.15 15.76
C MET A 326 6.95 -3.20 15.74
N PRO A 327 6.30 -4.38 15.96
CA PRO A 327 4.89 -4.44 16.28
C PRO A 327 4.61 -3.73 17.62
N TYR A 328 3.36 -3.36 17.89
CA TYR A 328 3.03 -2.76 19.18
C TYR A 328 3.32 -3.73 20.32
N PRO A 329 3.90 -3.25 21.43
CA PRO A 329 3.93 -4.03 22.66
C PRO A 329 2.50 -4.34 23.11
N GLY A 330 2.27 -5.56 23.55
CA GLY A 330 1.01 -5.93 24.18
C GLY A 330 0.94 -5.49 25.64
N LYS A 331 -0.18 -5.80 26.28
CA LYS A 331 -0.37 -5.52 27.72
C LYS A 331 0.65 -6.27 28.58
N GLU A 332 0.83 -7.55 28.30
CA GLU A 332 1.75 -8.43 29.03
C GLU A 332 3.16 -8.35 28.46
N GLU A 333 4.15 -8.50 29.33
CA GLU A 333 5.58 -8.49 28.97
C GLU A 333 5.92 -9.52 27.88
N GLY A 334 6.58 -9.06 26.81
CA GLY A 334 7.03 -9.90 25.69
C GLY A 334 5.91 -10.34 24.75
N THR A 335 4.70 -9.80 24.91
CA THR A 335 3.62 -9.98 23.93
C THR A 335 3.60 -8.78 22.95
N TYR A 336 3.15 -9.05 21.73
CA TYR A 336 3.09 -8.05 20.67
C TYR A 336 1.80 -8.18 19.89
N ALA A 337 1.39 -7.09 19.24
CA ALA A 337 0.20 -7.06 18.40
C ALA A 337 0.40 -6.20 17.15
N SER A 338 -0.28 -6.57 16.10
CA SER A 338 -0.36 -5.85 14.83
C SER A 338 -1.71 -6.12 14.16
N VAL A 339 -1.95 -5.44 13.04
CA VAL A 339 -3.10 -5.65 12.16
C VAL A 339 -2.63 -5.43 10.72
N PRO A 340 -3.01 -6.31 9.77
CA PRO A 340 -2.76 -6.04 8.35
C PRO A 340 -3.56 -4.83 7.89
N GLY A 341 -3.17 -4.25 6.76
CA GLY A 341 -3.87 -3.14 6.14
C GLY A 341 -3.55 -3.02 4.67
N GLY A 342 -4.04 -1.95 4.05
CA GLY A 342 -3.79 -1.66 2.66
C GLY A 342 -4.84 -2.20 1.72
N GLY A 343 -4.49 -2.30 0.42
CA GLY A 343 -5.45 -2.56 -0.65
C GLY A 343 -5.16 -3.81 -1.47
N ASN A 344 -6.24 -4.32 -2.06
CA ASN A 344 -6.24 -5.43 -2.98
C ASN A 344 -6.69 -4.96 -4.37
N PHE A 345 -6.32 -5.71 -5.41
CA PHE A 345 -6.97 -5.63 -6.71
C PHE A 345 -8.35 -6.28 -6.66
N TYR A 346 -9.33 -5.54 -7.11
CA TYR A 346 -10.69 -6.03 -7.37
C TYR A 346 -11.00 -5.92 -8.86
N MET A 347 -11.54 -6.98 -9.45
CA MET A 347 -12.05 -6.98 -10.80
C MET A 347 -13.50 -6.52 -10.78
N MET A 348 -13.80 -5.50 -11.58
CA MET A 348 -15.13 -4.89 -11.55
C MET A 348 -16.14 -5.69 -12.36
N ASN A 349 -17.38 -5.73 -11.85
CA ASN A 349 -18.53 -6.29 -12.56
C ASN A 349 -19.03 -5.34 -13.65
N GLY A 350 -19.78 -5.86 -14.62
CA GLY A 350 -20.41 -5.05 -15.67
C GLY A 350 -19.51 -4.63 -16.83
N ILE A 351 -18.29 -5.17 -16.92
CA ILE A 351 -17.39 -5.00 -18.06
C ILE A 351 -17.40 -6.22 -18.99
N PRO A 352 -17.06 -6.06 -20.29
CA PRO A 352 -16.95 -7.16 -21.24
C PRO A 352 -15.95 -8.25 -20.80
N ALA A 353 -16.21 -9.51 -21.16
CA ALA A 353 -15.37 -10.65 -20.78
C ALA A 353 -13.91 -10.50 -21.25
N GLU A 354 -13.69 -9.99 -22.46
CA GLU A 354 -12.36 -9.73 -23.00
C GLU A 354 -11.56 -8.71 -22.16
N LYS A 355 -12.24 -7.76 -21.50
CA LYS A 355 -11.61 -6.83 -20.56
C LYS A 355 -11.32 -7.49 -19.21
N GLN A 356 -12.19 -8.41 -18.75
CA GLN A 356 -11.93 -9.20 -17.55
C GLN A 356 -10.71 -10.12 -17.76
N ASP A 357 -10.62 -10.80 -18.93
CA ASP A 357 -9.48 -11.64 -19.27
C ASP A 357 -8.15 -10.82 -19.34
N ALA A 358 -8.21 -9.62 -19.91
CA ALA A 358 -7.06 -8.71 -19.97
C ALA A 358 -6.67 -8.21 -18.56
N ALA A 359 -7.66 -7.93 -17.70
CA ALA A 359 -7.45 -7.53 -16.32
C ALA A 359 -6.81 -8.63 -15.49
N TRP A 360 -7.25 -9.89 -15.68
CA TRP A 360 -6.63 -11.03 -15.01
C TRP A 360 -5.16 -11.22 -15.44
N LYS A 361 -4.85 -11.13 -16.73
CA LYS A 361 -3.46 -11.17 -17.21
C LYS A 361 -2.59 -10.08 -16.58
N PHE A 362 -3.14 -8.89 -16.37
CA PHE A 362 -2.42 -7.82 -15.70
C PHE A 362 -2.19 -8.13 -14.21
N ILE A 363 -3.18 -8.72 -13.51
CA ILE A 363 -2.99 -9.19 -12.12
C ILE A 363 -1.89 -10.25 -12.05
N GLU A 364 -1.94 -11.28 -12.88
CA GLU A 364 -0.91 -12.33 -12.93
C GLU A 364 0.49 -11.75 -13.16
N PHE A 365 0.61 -10.78 -14.07
CA PHE A 365 1.86 -10.14 -14.41
C PHE A 365 2.42 -9.32 -13.26
N ILE A 366 1.63 -8.39 -12.71
CA ILE A 366 2.08 -7.42 -11.69
C ILE A 366 2.31 -8.09 -10.32
N THR A 367 1.75 -9.29 -10.10
CA THR A 367 1.96 -10.09 -8.89
C THR A 367 3.08 -11.12 -9.03
N ARG A 368 3.87 -11.11 -10.11
CA ARG A 368 5.07 -11.93 -10.21
C ARG A 368 6.07 -11.53 -9.12
N PRO A 369 6.86 -12.49 -8.60
CA PRO A 369 7.75 -12.24 -7.46
C PRO A 369 8.69 -11.03 -7.63
N GLU A 370 9.20 -10.82 -8.84
CA GLU A 370 10.09 -9.70 -9.16
C GLU A 370 9.40 -8.33 -9.05
N TYR A 371 8.15 -8.19 -9.50
CA TYR A 371 7.38 -6.94 -9.37
C TYR A 371 6.91 -6.70 -7.94
N VAL A 372 6.52 -7.77 -7.23
CA VAL A 372 6.17 -7.69 -5.80
C VAL A 372 7.39 -7.27 -4.97
N ALA A 373 8.57 -7.80 -5.26
CA ALA A 373 9.82 -7.42 -4.61
C ALA A 373 10.16 -5.95 -4.90
N ASP A 374 10.15 -5.57 -6.19
CA ASP A 374 10.48 -4.20 -6.63
C ASP A 374 9.50 -3.17 -6.02
N PHE A 375 8.20 -3.47 -6.00
CA PHE A 375 7.19 -2.61 -5.39
C PHE A 375 7.44 -2.42 -3.89
N SER A 376 7.75 -3.50 -3.16
CA SER A 376 8.08 -3.45 -1.74
C SER A 376 9.31 -2.58 -1.46
N ILE A 377 10.39 -2.78 -2.21
CA ILE A 377 11.66 -2.04 -2.07
C ILE A 377 11.45 -0.53 -2.29
N ASN A 378 10.68 -0.17 -3.32
CA ASN A 378 10.52 1.22 -3.73
C ASN A 378 9.40 1.98 -3.02
N THR A 379 8.55 1.29 -2.23
CA THR A 379 7.40 1.94 -1.58
C THR A 379 7.36 1.77 -0.07
N GLY A 380 7.98 0.70 0.48
CA GLY A 380 7.86 0.30 1.88
C GLY A 380 6.64 -0.59 2.18
N TYR A 381 5.75 -0.85 1.22
CA TYR A 381 4.72 -1.88 1.39
C TYR A 381 5.37 -3.25 1.60
N ILE A 382 4.75 -4.13 2.38
CA ILE A 382 5.26 -5.48 2.60
C ILE A 382 5.10 -6.29 1.32
N ALA A 383 6.15 -6.95 0.87
CA ALA A 383 6.05 -7.93 -0.20
C ALA A 383 5.06 -9.03 0.21
N ASN A 384 3.97 -9.16 -0.54
CA ASN A 384 2.82 -9.97 -0.14
C ASN A 384 2.94 -11.46 -0.51
N ARG A 385 4.04 -11.87 -1.19
CA ARG A 385 4.33 -13.25 -1.58
C ARG A 385 5.64 -13.75 -0.97
N TYR A 386 5.67 -15.02 -0.58
CA TYR A 386 6.87 -15.66 -0.06
C TYR A 386 8.01 -15.67 -1.07
N SER A 387 7.71 -16.02 -2.34
CA SER A 387 8.71 -16.08 -3.42
C SER A 387 9.36 -14.74 -3.75
N ALA A 388 8.73 -13.61 -3.41
CA ALA A 388 9.34 -12.29 -3.56
C ALA A 388 10.59 -12.12 -2.68
N TYR A 389 10.61 -12.79 -1.52
CA TYR A 389 11.77 -12.76 -0.60
C TYR A 389 12.92 -13.66 -1.07
N ASP A 390 12.70 -14.53 -2.07
CA ASP A 390 13.72 -15.37 -2.68
C ASP A 390 14.44 -14.68 -3.87
N THR A 391 13.94 -13.51 -4.31
CA THR A 391 14.57 -12.73 -5.39
C THR A 391 15.91 -12.14 -4.93
N ASP A 392 16.89 -12.09 -5.83
CA ASP A 392 18.21 -11.49 -5.55
C ASP A 392 18.09 -10.04 -5.08
N ALA A 393 17.16 -9.27 -5.67
CA ALA A 393 16.91 -7.87 -5.32
C ALA A 393 16.41 -7.72 -3.87
N MET A 394 15.41 -8.51 -3.47
CA MET A 394 14.87 -8.47 -2.11
C MET A 394 15.89 -8.98 -1.10
N GLN A 395 16.65 -10.03 -1.40
CA GLN A 395 17.69 -10.54 -0.51
C GLN A 395 18.79 -9.49 -0.26
N ALA A 396 19.20 -8.76 -1.29
CA ALA A 396 20.14 -7.65 -1.15
C ALA A 396 19.55 -6.52 -0.31
N TYR A 397 18.28 -6.15 -0.58
CA TYR A 397 17.60 -5.09 0.14
C TYR A 397 17.45 -5.38 1.64
N VAL A 398 16.98 -6.57 2.02
CA VAL A 398 16.79 -6.90 3.44
C VAL A 398 18.09 -7.09 4.20
N ALA A 399 19.21 -7.32 3.51
CA ALA A 399 20.53 -7.34 4.12
C ALA A 399 20.99 -5.93 4.54
N ASP A 400 20.63 -4.91 3.75
CA ASP A 400 20.95 -3.50 4.02
C ASP A 400 19.86 -2.82 4.89
N VAL A 401 18.59 -3.24 4.74
CA VAL A 401 17.41 -2.70 5.41
C VAL A 401 16.67 -3.83 6.16
N PRO A 402 17.20 -4.30 7.29
CA PRO A 402 16.57 -5.38 8.07
C PRO A 402 15.17 -5.02 8.60
N GLN A 403 14.84 -3.73 8.69
CA GLN A 403 13.52 -3.23 9.05
C GLN A 403 12.40 -3.78 8.14
N ALA A 404 12.69 -4.05 6.87
CA ALA A 404 11.73 -4.65 5.95
C ALA A 404 11.27 -6.06 6.39
N LEU A 405 12.18 -6.85 6.99
CA LEU A 405 11.79 -8.13 7.59
C LEU A 405 11.02 -7.93 8.90
N MET A 406 11.36 -6.93 9.70
CA MET A 406 10.64 -6.63 10.95
C MET A 406 9.19 -6.22 10.67
N THR A 407 8.94 -5.44 9.61
CA THR A 407 7.58 -5.08 9.20
C THR A 407 6.78 -6.29 8.74
N ARG A 408 7.38 -7.19 7.94
CA ARG A 408 6.76 -8.47 7.57
C ARG A 408 6.46 -9.34 8.79
N ASP A 409 7.42 -9.47 9.68
CA ASP A 409 7.34 -10.37 10.83
C ASP A 409 6.33 -9.86 11.88
N ALA A 410 5.97 -8.56 11.88
CA ALA A 410 4.87 -8.03 12.67
C ALA A 410 3.53 -8.74 12.36
N LEU A 411 3.36 -9.28 11.15
CA LEU A 411 2.19 -10.07 10.77
C LEU A 411 2.04 -11.38 11.58
N GLN A 412 3.12 -11.88 12.21
CA GLN A 412 3.05 -13.08 13.06
C GLN A 412 2.26 -12.83 14.36
N SER A 413 2.12 -11.58 14.78
CA SER A 413 1.32 -11.14 15.92
C SER A 413 0.05 -10.37 15.49
N ALA A 414 -0.30 -10.41 14.21
CA ALA A 414 -1.45 -9.68 13.71
C ALA A 414 -2.76 -10.44 13.97
N GLY A 415 -3.78 -9.69 14.40
CA GLY A 415 -5.18 -10.12 14.33
C GLY A 415 -5.84 -9.72 13.01
N ALA A 416 -7.06 -10.18 12.80
CA ALA A 416 -7.86 -9.79 11.64
C ALA A 416 -8.18 -8.28 11.69
N GLU A 417 -8.03 -7.59 10.55
CA GLU A 417 -8.42 -6.19 10.41
C GLU A 417 -9.95 -6.04 10.49
N LEU A 418 -10.43 -4.93 11.02
CA LEU A 418 -11.87 -4.61 11.08
C LEU A 418 -12.46 -4.61 9.66
N ALA A 419 -13.11 -5.70 9.32
CA ALA A 419 -13.83 -5.90 8.07
C ALA A 419 -15.22 -6.48 8.41
N THR A 420 -16.25 -5.66 8.24
CA THR A 420 -17.63 -6.00 8.60
C THR A 420 -18.56 -5.66 7.45
N GLN A 421 -19.76 -6.25 7.50
CA GLN A 421 -20.90 -5.73 6.75
C GLN A 421 -21.10 -4.26 7.11
N ASN A 422 -21.55 -3.43 6.16
CA ASN A 422 -21.76 -1.99 6.38
C ASN A 422 -20.56 -1.26 7.01
N LEU A 423 -19.36 -1.62 6.56
CA LEU A 423 -18.08 -1.19 7.16
C LEU A 423 -17.99 0.33 7.35
N GLY A 424 -18.44 1.11 6.35
CA GLY A 424 -18.37 2.57 6.39
C GLY A 424 -19.07 3.15 7.61
N GLN A 425 -20.27 2.65 7.95
CA GLN A 425 -21.04 3.10 9.11
C GLN A 425 -20.44 2.57 10.42
N VAL A 426 -20.10 1.29 10.50
CA VAL A 426 -19.51 0.67 11.71
C VAL A 426 -18.20 1.36 12.09
N ARG A 427 -17.33 1.61 11.11
CA ARG A 427 -16.09 2.36 11.30
C ARG A 427 -16.33 3.80 11.77
N GLY A 428 -17.30 4.50 11.16
CA GLY A 428 -17.66 5.85 11.57
C GLY A 428 -18.14 5.91 13.02
N ILE A 429 -18.99 4.98 13.45
CA ILE A 429 -19.45 4.84 14.84
C ILE A 429 -18.25 4.68 15.79
N PHE A 430 -17.36 3.73 15.50
CA PHE A 430 -16.19 3.51 16.34
C PHE A 430 -15.31 4.78 16.45
N HIS A 431 -15.08 5.47 15.32
CA HIS A 431 -14.30 6.72 15.31
C HIS A 431 -14.92 7.81 16.19
N ASP A 432 -16.22 8.03 16.06
CA ASP A 432 -16.92 9.08 16.80
C ASP A 432 -16.84 8.83 18.32
N TYR A 433 -17.07 7.61 18.75
CA TYR A 433 -17.06 7.29 20.18
C TYR A 433 -15.65 7.23 20.78
N ILE A 434 -14.64 6.71 20.06
CA ILE A 434 -13.27 6.73 20.56
C ILE A 434 -12.75 8.17 20.68
N GLN A 435 -13.09 9.05 19.74
CA GLN A 435 -12.73 10.48 19.83
C GLN A 435 -13.40 11.17 21.02
N ARG A 436 -14.66 10.88 21.30
CA ARG A 436 -15.37 11.43 22.48
C ARG A 436 -14.74 10.96 23.78
N ALA A 437 -14.27 9.72 23.85
CA ALA A 437 -13.55 9.22 25.00
C ALA A 437 -12.17 9.91 25.16
N ILE A 438 -11.41 10.03 24.08
CA ILE A 438 -10.09 10.70 24.06
C ILE A 438 -10.21 12.19 24.46
N ASN A 439 -11.28 12.87 24.02
CA ASN A 439 -11.55 14.25 24.37
C ASN A 439 -12.09 14.44 25.81
N GLY A 440 -12.34 13.34 26.55
CA GLY A 440 -12.85 13.38 27.91
C GLY A 440 -14.35 13.73 27.99
N GLU A 441 -15.11 13.62 26.91
CA GLU A 441 -16.55 13.85 26.86
C GLU A 441 -17.33 12.67 27.45
N MET A 442 -16.75 11.46 27.38
CA MET A 442 -17.31 10.21 27.91
C MET A 442 -16.20 9.40 28.58
N SER A 443 -16.57 8.52 29.51
CA SER A 443 -15.64 7.49 29.97
C SER A 443 -15.40 6.45 28.85
N ALA A 444 -14.25 5.76 28.89
CA ALA A 444 -13.96 4.68 27.93
C ALA A 444 -15.09 3.63 27.91
N ALA A 445 -15.59 3.23 29.08
CA ALA A 445 -16.67 2.26 29.21
C ALA A 445 -18.00 2.74 28.62
N ASP A 446 -18.42 3.99 28.91
CA ASP A 446 -19.67 4.53 28.37
C ASP A 446 -19.58 4.74 26.85
N ALA A 447 -18.43 5.19 26.35
CA ALA A 447 -18.20 5.38 24.92
C ALA A 447 -18.27 4.04 24.16
N MET A 448 -17.56 3.03 24.64
CA MET A 448 -17.52 1.72 23.98
C MET A 448 -18.86 0.97 24.06
N ALA A 449 -19.59 1.05 25.19
CA ALA A 449 -20.92 0.48 25.29
C ALA A 449 -21.93 1.16 24.31
N ALA A 450 -21.82 2.47 24.15
CA ALA A 450 -22.67 3.20 23.18
C ALA A 450 -22.27 2.87 21.73
N ALA A 451 -20.96 2.76 21.43
CA ALA A 451 -20.47 2.35 20.12
C ALA A 451 -20.94 0.95 19.74
N GLN A 452 -20.88 -0.01 20.69
CA GLN A 452 -21.37 -1.38 20.52
C GLN A 452 -22.86 -1.38 20.13
N ALA A 453 -23.69 -0.73 20.92
CA ALA A 453 -25.14 -0.72 20.69
C ALA A 453 -25.52 -0.07 19.34
N GLU A 454 -24.81 0.98 18.92
CA GLU A 454 -25.06 1.64 17.65
C GLU A 454 -24.55 0.84 16.45
N ALA A 455 -23.38 0.18 16.60
CA ALA A 455 -22.82 -0.71 15.58
C ALA A 455 -23.70 -1.95 15.37
N GLU A 456 -24.18 -2.61 16.44
CA GLU A 456 -25.14 -3.72 16.35
C GLU A 456 -26.41 -3.31 15.59
N ALA A 457 -26.94 -2.11 15.88
CA ALA A 457 -28.09 -1.58 15.15
C ALA A 457 -27.79 -1.32 13.66
N ALA A 458 -26.58 -0.88 13.33
CA ALA A 458 -26.13 -0.66 11.96
C ALA A 458 -25.91 -1.96 11.18
N LEU A 459 -25.58 -3.04 11.86
CA LEU A 459 -25.39 -4.38 11.28
C LEU A 459 -26.68 -5.18 11.15
N ALA A 460 -27.74 -4.82 11.89
CA ALA A 460 -28.97 -5.63 12.01
C ALA A 460 -29.67 -5.92 10.66
N ASP A 461 -29.54 -5.02 9.67
CA ASP A 461 -30.16 -5.20 8.34
C ASP A 461 -29.32 -6.09 7.40
N TYR A 462 -28.07 -6.41 7.79
CA TYR A 462 -27.10 -7.19 7.00
C TYR A 462 -26.82 -8.56 7.59
N CYS A 463 -27.10 -8.74 8.86
CA CYS A 463 -26.73 -9.90 9.66
C CYS A 463 -27.99 -10.50 10.30
N GLU A 464 -28.48 -11.63 9.78
CA GLU A 464 -29.65 -12.36 10.32
C GLU A 464 -29.27 -13.39 11.42
#